data_75eb076532bf297cc4a8470fc3a32f0a
#
_entry.id   75eb076532bf297cc4a8470fc3a32f0a
#
_cell.length_a   1.000
_cell.length_b   1.000
_cell.length_c   1.000
_cell.angle_alpha   90.00
_cell.angle_beta   90.00
_cell.angle_gamma   90.00
#
_symmetry.space_group_name_H-M   'P 1'
#
loop_
_entity.id
_entity.type
_entity.pdbx_description
1 polymer ?
#
loop_
_entity_poly.entity_id
_entity_poly.type
_entity_poly.pdbx_seq_one_letter_code
_entity_poly.pdbx_strand_id
1 'polypeptide(L)'
;MKNIAIILVCALAYCFGVQAQSTIPHSQAGFDVEKAGIAQGKIETVTYNSKTVGTKRKALVYTPPGFSKSKKYPVLYLLHGIGGDELEWFNNGKPQIILDNLYAEGKLTPMIVVLPNGRAIKDDRA
;
A
#
# COMPACT_ATOMS: atom_id res chain seq x y z
N MET A 1 -7.05 -6.81 58.77
CA MET A 1 -5.72 -6.85 58.13
C MET A 1 -5.53 -7.93 57.05
N LYS A 2 -6.25 -9.06 57.14
CA LYS A 2 -6.16 -10.12 56.09
C LYS A 2 -6.70 -9.72 54.71
N ASN A 3 -7.69 -8.85 54.64
CA ASN A 3 -8.33 -8.46 53.37
C ASN A 3 -7.50 -7.44 52.55
N ILE A 4 -6.64 -6.65 53.21
CA ILE A 4 -5.76 -5.69 52.53
C ILE A 4 -4.62 -6.39 51.78
N ALA A 5 -4.10 -7.49 52.34
CA ALA A 5 -3.06 -8.28 51.71
C ALA A 5 -3.54 -8.98 50.42
N ILE A 6 -4.77 -9.43 50.35
CA ILE A 6 -5.36 -10.06 49.15
C ILE A 6 -5.56 -9.05 48.05
N ILE A 7 -5.98 -7.83 48.36
CA ILE A 7 -6.16 -6.74 47.37
C ILE A 7 -4.80 -6.33 46.77
N LEU A 8 -3.75 -6.26 47.59
CA LEU A 8 -2.40 -5.92 47.11
C LEU A 8 -1.82 -6.99 46.16
N VAL A 9 -2.05 -8.27 46.45
CA VAL A 9 -1.61 -9.38 45.60
C VAL A 9 -2.36 -9.39 44.25
N CYS A 10 -3.65 -9.11 44.25
CA CYS A 10 -4.44 -8.98 43.01
C CYS A 10 -4.01 -7.78 42.17
N ALA A 11 -3.66 -6.65 42.79
CA ALA A 11 -3.17 -5.46 42.07
C ALA A 11 -1.80 -5.69 41.43
N LEU A 12 -0.91 -6.45 42.05
CA LEU A 12 0.39 -6.83 41.50
C LEU A 12 0.28 -7.85 40.35
N ALA A 13 -0.72 -8.73 40.36
CA ALA A 13 -0.95 -9.69 39.28
C ALA A 13 -1.47 -9.04 37.98
N TYR A 14 -2.11 -7.87 38.06
CA TYR A 14 -2.61 -7.14 36.88
C TYR A 14 -1.50 -6.40 36.09
N CYS A 15 -0.31 -6.23 36.65
CA CYS A 15 0.79 -5.51 35.98
C CYS A 15 1.63 -6.36 35.02
N PHE A 16 1.39 -7.69 34.93
CA PHE A 16 2.22 -8.57 34.09
C PHE A 16 1.59 -8.96 32.74
N GLY A 17 0.55 -8.29 32.31
CA GLY A 17 -0.27 -8.77 31.18
C GLY A 17 -0.41 -7.85 29.99
N VAL A 18 0.55 -6.98 29.61
CA VAL A 18 0.49 -6.30 28.31
C VAL A 18 1.84 -6.32 27.62
N GLN A 19 2.19 -7.46 27.06
CA GLN A 19 3.22 -7.52 26.01
C GLN A 19 2.56 -8.03 24.71
N ALA A 20 1.74 -7.19 24.13
CA ALA A 20 1.31 -7.35 22.75
C ALA A 20 2.13 -6.40 21.86
N GLN A 21 3.43 -6.59 21.81
CA GLN A 21 4.23 -6.06 20.72
C GLN A 21 4.40 -7.18 19.70
N SER A 22 3.46 -7.26 18.76
CA SER A 22 3.73 -7.93 17.51
C SER A 22 4.84 -7.14 16.82
N THR A 23 6.05 -7.64 16.84
CA THR A 23 7.13 -7.09 16.03
C THR A 23 6.72 -7.25 14.57
N ILE A 24 6.35 -6.14 13.93
CA ILE A 24 6.13 -6.14 12.48
C ILE A 24 7.46 -6.58 11.85
N PRO A 25 7.49 -7.67 11.09
CA PRO A 25 8.72 -8.11 10.45
C PRO A 25 9.28 -6.98 9.59
N HIS A 26 10.56 -6.68 9.74
CA HIS A 26 11.23 -5.76 8.83
C HIS A 26 11.20 -6.31 7.41
N SER A 27 11.04 -5.41 6.43
CA SER A 27 11.17 -5.78 5.02
C SER A 27 12.56 -6.38 4.76
N GLN A 28 12.62 -7.36 3.87
CA GLN A 28 13.91 -7.94 3.45
C GLN A 28 14.75 -6.85 2.76
N ALA A 29 16.06 -6.83 3.05
CA ALA A 29 16.96 -5.91 2.37
C ALA A 29 16.89 -6.09 0.85
N GLY A 30 16.81 -4.98 0.10
CA GLY A 30 16.73 -5.00 -1.36
C GLY A 30 15.36 -5.31 -1.96
N PHE A 31 14.29 -5.36 -1.16
CA PHE A 31 12.93 -5.59 -1.67
C PHE A 31 12.48 -4.51 -2.67
N ASP A 32 13.00 -3.29 -2.54
CA ASP A 32 12.74 -2.11 -3.37
C ASP A 32 13.90 -1.78 -4.33
N VAL A 33 14.79 -2.74 -4.57
CA VAL A 33 15.90 -2.62 -5.53
C VAL A 33 15.52 -3.36 -6.81
N GLU A 34 15.70 -2.69 -7.95
CA GLU A 34 15.42 -3.27 -9.25
C GLU A 34 16.30 -4.51 -9.51
N LYS A 35 15.67 -5.61 -9.89
CA LYS A 35 16.35 -6.87 -10.26
C LYS A 35 16.47 -6.99 -11.77
N ALA A 36 17.68 -7.22 -12.26
CA ALA A 36 17.91 -7.48 -13.67
C ALA A 36 17.33 -8.85 -14.09
N GLY A 37 16.86 -8.93 -15.35
CA GLY A 37 16.44 -10.20 -15.95
C GLY A 37 15.08 -10.74 -15.51
N ILE A 38 14.31 -10.00 -14.72
CA ILE A 38 12.94 -10.36 -14.38
C ILE A 38 11.94 -9.72 -15.36
N ALA A 39 10.79 -10.37 -15.53
CA ALA A 39 9.69 -9.77 -16.28
C ALA A 39 9.12 -8.58 -15.51
N GLN A 40 8.95 -7.45 -16.19
CA GLN A 40 8.47 -6.22 -15.60
C GLN A 40 7.03 -5.93 -16.01
N GLY A 41 6.26 -5.34 -15.10
CA GLY A 41 4.96 -4.76 -15.38
C GLY A 41 5.08 -3.41 -16.07
N LYS A 42 3.92 -2.85 -16.46
CA LYS A 42 3.85 -1.57 -17.16
C LYS A 42 3.08 -0.57 -16.33
N ILE A 43 3.59 0.66 -16.24
CA ILE A 43 2.86 1.81 -15.68
C ILE A 43 2.46 2.75 -16.81
N GLU A 44 1.20 3.16 -16.81
CA GLU A 44 0.64 4.13 -17.75
C GLU A 44 -0.15 5.21 -17.01
N THR A 45 -0.04 6.45 -17.49
CA THR A 45 -0.89 7.54 -17.02
C THR A 45 -2.23 7.49 -17.77
N VAL A 46 -3.33 7.39 -17.02
CA VAL A 46 -4.70 7.45 -17.53
C VAL A 46 -5.35 8.75 -17.10
N THR A 47 -5.98 9.45 -18.06
CA THR A 47 -6.79 10.63 -17.77
C THR A 47 -8.26 10.26 -17.88
N TYR A 48 -9.06 10.67 -16.90
CA TYR A 48 -10.49 10.42 -16.89
C TYR A 48 -11.29 11.65 -16.43
N ASN A 49 -12.56 11.73 -16.82
CA ASN A 49 -13.47 12.77 -16.36
C ASN A 49 -14.10 12.35 -15.04
N SER A 50 -13.74 13.01 -13.95
CA SER A 50 -14.39 12.82 -12.65
C SER A 50 -15.73 13.55 -12.63
N LYS A 51 -16.82 12.81 -12.68
CA LYS A 51 -18.18 13.38 -12.61
C LYS A 51 -18.44 14.03 -11.25
N THR A 52 -17.94 13.43 -10.16
CA THR A 52 -18.14 13.93 -8.79
C THR A 52 -17.45 15.26 -8.57
N VAL A 53 -16.21 15.39 -9.05
CA VAL A 53 -15.41 16.62 -8.85
C VAL A 53 -15.62 17.64 -9.97
N GLY A 54 -16.16 17.25 -11.11
CA GLY A 54 -16.45 18.11 -12.25
C GLY A 54 -15.20 18.56 -13.02
N THR A 55 -14.13 17.76 -13.01
CA THR A 55 -12.87 18.05 -13.72
C THR A 55 -12.19 16.79 -14.23
N LYS A 56 -11.18 16.95 -15.08
CA LYS A 56 -10.31 15.85 -15.47
C LYS A 56 -9.37 15.49 -14.32
N ARG A 57 -9.18 14.19 -14.11
CA ARG A 57 -8.25 13.62 -13.14
C ARG A 57 -7.30 12.65 -13.83
N LYS A 58 -6.15 12.44 -13.21
CA LYS A 58 -5.17 11.45 -13.65
C LYS A 58 -5.11 10.30 -12.66
N ALA A 59 -4.66 9.16 -13.13
CA ALA A 59 -4.23 8.04 -12.32
C ALA A 59 -3.04 7.40 -13.00
N LEU A 60 -2.08 6.87 -12.23
CA LEU A 60 -1.15 5.88 -12.73
C LEU A 60 -1.79 4.51 -12.60
N VAL A 61 -1.65 3.68 -13.62
CA VAL A 61 -2.17 2.32 -13.64
C VAL A 61 -1.02 1.38 -13.93
N TYR A 62 -0.71 0.54 -12.95
CA TYR A 62 0.23 -0.56 -13.12
C TYR A 62 -0.51 -1.81 -13.58
N THR A 63 0.00 -2.47 -14.61
CA THR A 63 -0.44 -3.77 -15.08
C THR A 63 0.69 -4.79 -14.89
N PRO A 64 0.40 -6.02 -14.40
CA PRO A 64 1.44 -7.00 -14.09
C PRO A 64 2.13 -7.55 -15.34
N PRO A 65 3.31 -8.17 -15.20
CA PRO A 65 3.95 -8.90 -16.29
C PRO A 65 2.99 -9.92 -16.91
N GLY A 66 2.94 -9.99 -18.23
CA GLY A 66 2.02 -10.90 -18.94
C GLY A 66 0.54 -10.50 -18.83
N PHE A 67 0.23 -9.24 -18.55
CA PHE A 67 -1.15 -8.72 -18.53
C PHE A 67 -1.89 -9.03 -19.83
N SER A 68 -3.14 -9.48 -19.71
CA SER A 68 -4.05 -9.72 -20.84
C SER A 68 -5.45 -9.19 -20.56
N LYS A 69 -6.02 -8.47 -21.51
CA LYS A 69 -7.39 -7.95 -21.42
C LYS A 69 -8.47 -9.05 -21.37
N SER A 70 -8.12 -10.28 -21.74
CA SER A 70 -9.03 -11.45 -21.67
C SER A 70 -9.12 -12.07 -20.25
N LYS A 71 -8.24 -11.67 -19.34
CA LYS A 71 -8.21 -12.17 -17.96
C LYS A 71 -8.81 -11.15 -17.00
N LYS A 72 -9.33 -11.63 -15.88
CA LYS A 72 -9.76 -10.79 -14.76
C LYS A 72 -8.67 -10.72 -13.72
N TYR A 73 -8.47 -9.56 -13.15
CA TYR A 73 -7.47 -9.29 -12.11
C TYR A 73 -8.11 -8.62 -10.91
N PRO A 74 -7.69 -8.91 -9.69
CA PRO A 74 -8.00 -8.05 -8.55
C PRO A 74 -7.39 -6.68 -8.78
N VAL A 75 -8.00 -5.65 -8.18
CA VAL A 75 -7.54 -4.26 -8.28
C VAL A 75 -7.21 -3.74 -6.90
N LEU A 76 -5.99 -3.23 -6.75
CA LEU A 76 -5.55 -2.49 -5.57
C LEU A 76 -5.56 -0.99 -5.88
N TYR A 77 -6.23 -0.20 -5.04
CA TYR A 77 -6.15 1.25 -5.08
C TYR A 77 -5.15 1.74 -4.02
N LEU A 78 -4.09 2.39 -4.47
CA LEU A 78 -3.04 2.94 -3.62
C LEU A 78 -3.22 4.46 -3.54
N LEU A 79 -3.85 4.92 -2.46
CA LEU A 79 -4.23 6.31 -2.28
C LEU A 79 -3.06 7.12 -1.72
N HIS A 80 -2.89 8.34 -2.21
CA HIS A 80 -1.89 9.29 -1.72
C HIS A 80 -2.27 9.89 -0.37
N GLY A 81 -1.29 10.50 0.32
CA GLY A 81 -1.50 11.23 1.56
C GLY A 81 -2.04 12.65 1.35
N ILE A 82 -2.19 13.39 2.46
CA ILE A 82 -2.63 14.79 2.41
C ILE A 82 -1.66 15.64 1.59
N GLY A 83 -2.19 16.42 0.65
CA GLY A 83 -1.37 17.25 -0.23
C GLY A 83 -0.71 16.53 -1.41
N GLY A 84 -0.79 15.19 -1.48
CA GLY A 84 -0.24 14.39 -2.56
C GLY A 84 -1.10 14.36 -3.83
N ASP A 85 -0.65 13.57 -4.79
CA ASP A 85 -1.31 13.31 -6.08
C ASP A 85 -1.04 11.88 -6.56
N GLU A 86 -1.38 11.57 -7.80
CA GLU A 86 -1.17 10.25 -8.41
C GLU A 86 0.30 9.83 -8.49
N LEU A 87 1.24 10.74 -8.35
CA LEU A 87 2.69 10.47 -8.45
C LEU A 87 3.35 10.19 -7.09
N GLU A 88 2.67 10.47 -5.97
CA GLU A 88 3.28 10.38 -4.63
C GLU A 88 3.91 9.01 -4.35
N TRP A 89 3.14 7.94 -4.51
CA TRP A 89 3.64 6.58 -4.30
C TRP A 89 4.69 6.17 -5.33
N PHE A 90 4.52 6.60 -6.59
CA PHE A 90 5.46 6.28 -7.65
C PHE A 90 6.85 6.87 -7.36
N ASN A 91 6.89 8.13 -6.94
CA ASN A 91 8.14 8.84 -6.67
C ASN A 91 8.82 8.40 -5.37
N ASN A 92 8.04 8.08 -4.33
CA ASN A 92 8.57 7.86 -2.99
C ASN A 92 8.57 6.38 -2.57
N GLY A 93 7.68 5.55 -3.10
CA GLY A 93 7.48 4.17 -2.67
C GLY A 93 7.94 3.10 -3.65
N LYS A 94 8.35 3.48 -4.86
CA LYS A 94 8.81 2.55 -5.91
C LYS A 94 7.89 1.32 -6.12
N PRO A 95 6.55 1.48 -6.20
CA PRO A 95 5.62 0.36 -6.19
C PRO A 95 5.84 -0.60 -7.35
N GLN A 96 6.24 -0.13 -8.53
CA GLN A 96 6.53 -0.99 -9.66
C GLN A 96 7.65 -1.98 -9.34
N ILE A 97 8.77 -1.50 -8.81
CA ILE A 97 9.93 -2.35 -8.49
C ILE A 97 9.55 -3.41 -7.46
N ILE A 98 8.82 -3.01 -6.41
CA ILE A 98 8.37 -3.92 -5.35
C ILE A 98 7.44 -5.00 -5.92
N LEU A 99 6.48 -4.61 -6.74
CA LEU A 99 5.51 -5.52 -7.37
C LEU A 99 6.22 -6.50 -8.31
N ASP A 100 7.11 -6.01 -9.18
CA ASP A 100 7.85 -6.84 -10.12
C ASP A 100 8.73 -7.87 -9.39
N ASN A 101 9.40 -7.45 -8.31
CA ASN A 101 10.19 -8.34 -7.48
C ASN A 101 9.33 -9.43 -6.82
N LEU A 102 8.17 -9.07 -6.26
CA LEU A 102 7.25 -10.01 -5.63
C LEU A 102 6.64 -10.99 -6.63
N TYR A 103 6.35 -10.56 -7.87
CA TYR A 103 5.89 -11.45 -8.93
C TYR A 103 6.97 -12.42 -9.33
N ALA A 104 8.20 -11.97 -9.53
CA ALA A 104 9.33 -12.82 -9.88
C ALA A 104 9.62 -13.88 -8.81
N GLU A 105 9.34 -13.58 -7.55
CA GLU A 105 9.49 -14.49 -6.40
C GLU A 105 8.26 -15.40 -6.18
N GLY A 106 7.20 -15.25 -6.97
CA GLY A 106 5.95 -16.02 -6.79
C GLY A 106 5.19 -15.69 -5.50
N LYS A 107 5.48 -14.55 -4.88
CA LYS A 107 4.89 -14.11 -3.60
C LYS A 107 3.63 -13.26 -3.75
N LEU A 108 3.25 -12.91 -4.97
CA LEU A 108 2.11 -12.04 -5.24
C LEU A 108 1.24 -12.58 -6.36
N THR A 109 -0.07 -12.62 -6.16
CA THR A 109 -1.04 -12.90 -7.22
C THR A 109 -1.10 -11.70 -8.18
N PRO A 110 -1.06 -11.92 -9.51
CA PRO A 110 -1.14 -10.85 -10.49
C PRO A 110 -2.36 -9.95 -10.26
N MET A 111 -2.14 -8.65 -10.14
CA MET A 111 -3.18 -7.64 -9.91
C MET A 111 -2.90 -6.36 -10.69
N ILE A 112 -3.94 -5.57 -10.92
CA ILE A 112 -3.84 -4.20 -11.40
C ILE A 112 -3.70 -3.30 -10.17
N VAL A 113 -2.78 -2.32 -10.22
CA VAL A 113 -2.66 -1.32 -9.16
C VAL A 113 -2.95 0.05 -9.74
N VAL A 114 -3.87 0.78 -9.09
CA VAL A 114 -4.31 2.11 -9.50
C VAL A 114 -3.87 3.11 -8.45
N LEU A 115 -3.11 4.11 -8.86
CA LEU A 115 -2.68 5.24 -8.05
C LEU A 115 -3.46 6.47 -8.52
N PRO A 116 -4.65 6.75 -7.97
CA PRO A 116 -5.48 7.83 -8.46
C PRO A 116 -5.07 9.17 -7.85
N ASN A 117 -5.33 10.27 -8.56
CA ASN A 117 -5.47 11.57 -7.94
C ASN A 117 -6.81 11.61 -7.20
N GLY A 118 -6.76 11.45 -5.89
CA GLY A 118 -7.93 11.34 -5.00
C GLY A 118 -8.44 12.67 -4.44
N ARG A 119 -7.98 13.81 -4.96
CA ARG A 119 -8.41 15.11 -4.45
C ARG A 119 -9.90 15.35 -4.66
N ALA A 120 -10.58 15.76 -3.59
CA ALA A 120 -12.03 15.95 -3.56
C ALA A 120 -12.50 17.29 -4.15
N ILE A 121 -11.60 18.26 -4.31
CA ILE A 121 -11.89 19.59 -4.85
C ILE A 121 -11.38 19.74 -6.28
N LYS A 122 -11.96 20.66 -7.04
CA LYS A 122 -11.62 20.87 -8.45
C LYS A 122 -10.19 21.39 -8.66
N ASP A 123 -9.67 22.20 -7.74
CA ASP A 123 -8.32 22.73 -7.79
C ASP A 123 -7.30 21.71 -7.23
N ASP A 124 -6.36 21.28 -8.03
CA ASP A 124 -5.30 20.33 -7.65
C ASP A 124 -4.14 20.97 -6.86
N ARG A 125 -4.11 22.29 -6.76
CA ARG A 125 -3.01 23.02 -6.11
C ARG A 125 -3.18 23.19 -4.61
N ALA A 126 -4.31 22.81 -4.09
CA ALA A 126 -4.61 22.99 -2.67
C ALA A 126 -3.80 22.06 -1.75
#